data_c3531792c6633191034b149526feda5f
#
_entry.id   c3531792c6633191034b149526feda5f
#
_cell.length_a   1.000
_cell.length_b   1.000
_cell.length_c   1.000
_cell.angle_alpha   90.00
_cell.angle_beta   90.00
_cell.angle_gamma   90.00
#
_symmetry.space_group_name_H-M   'P 1'
#
loop_
_entity.id
_entity.type
_entity.pdbx_description
1 polymer ?
#
loop_
_entity_poly.entity_id
_entity_poly.type
_entity_poly.pdbx_seq_one_letter_code
_entity_poly.pdbx_strand_id
1 'polypeptide(L)'
;MSVSAGAGVPAPLFIVGSRSMFEHVQAYPGDPILSLNEDFQKDPRVGKVNLTIGIYFDEAGRIPVMAAAREAEAALLADIGPRPYLPMAGLPAYRDLVQELVFGAGSAARRAGRIATVQTLGGSGALKVGADFLKRYFPKSEVWVSDPSWENHRTIFEGAGFAVHTYPYYDDASGGLRFDEMLATVGGLPAGSVVLLHACCHNPTGVDLDRAQWDALIPVLRERGLIAFVDMAYQGFGDGLDDDAYAVRALAEAGVTCVVANSFSKNFSLYGERCGGLSVVCETAEQAGCVLGQLTSTIRAIYSNPPTHGARIVAQVLGTPALRQSWEAELGAMRERIQAMRRAIHDGLAGRVEPRMLQRYLSQRGMXXXXXXXXXXXXXXXXXXXXXXXXXXXXXXXXXXXXXXXCSPTPAWARSRSRPCGATRACICCARAACAWRA
;
A
#
# COMPACT_ATOMS: atom_id res chain seq x y z
N MET A 1 -65.84 50.05 -29.46
CA MET A 1 -65.56 48.75 -28.79
C MET A 1 -64.18 48.82 -28.17
N SER A 2 -64.12 49.03 -26.87
CA SER A 2 -62.85 49.18 -26.15
C SER A 2 -62.47 47.85 -25.51
N VAL A 3 -61.28 47.33 -25.86
CA VAL A 3 -60.73 46.14 -25.26
C VAL A 3 -59.79 46.60 -24.14
N SER A 4 -60.15 46.28 -22.89
CA SER A 4 -59.33 46.52 -21.76
C SER A 4 -58.19 45.51 -21.65
N ALA A 5 -56.97 45.92 -21.66
CA ALA A 5 -55.80 45.07 -21.43
C ALA A 5 -55.67 44.79 -19.91
N GLY A 6 -55.81 43.56 -19.52
CA GLY A 6 -55.55 43.10 -18.13
C GLY A 6 -54.09 43.12 -17.84
N ALA A 7 -53.70 43.82 -16.78
CA ALA A 7 -52.33 43.83 -16.29
C ALA A 7 -52.02 42.46 -15.62
N GLY A 8 -51.12 41.68 -16.21
CA GLY A 8 -50.66 40.43 -15.65
C GLY A 8 -49.84 40.70 -14.39
N VAL A 9 -50.16 39.99 -13.31
CA VAL A 9 -49.39 40.03 -12.06
C VAL A 9 -48.03 39.34 -12.32
N PRO A 10 -46.89 39.99 -12.06
CA PRO A 10 -45.60 39.35 -12.24
C PRO A 10 -45.46 38.16 -11.28
N ALA A 11 -44.98 37.03 -11.81
CA ALA A 11 -44.75 35.85 -11.02
C ALA A 11 -43.66 36.15 -9.94
N PRO A 12 -43.80 35.60 -8.74
CA PRO A 12 -42.82 35.87 -7.70
C PRO A 12 -41.42 35.36 -8.14
N LEU A 13 -40.45 36.25 -8.09
CA LEU A 13 -39.05 35.89 -8.27
C LEU A 13 -38.63 35.07 -7.03
N PHE A 14 -38.48 33.76 -7.22
CA PHE A 14 -37.85 32.97 -6.17
C PHE A 14 -36.37 33.37 -6.13
N ILE A 15 -36.02 34.18 -5.14
CA ILE A 15 -34.61 34.39 -4.79
C ILE A 15 -34.15 33.09 -4.17
N VAL A 16 -33.58 32.23 -5.00
CA VAL A 16 -32.82 31.07 -4.53
C VAL A 16 -31.66 31.70 -3.75
N GLY A 17 -31.71 31.65 -2.44
CA GLY A 17 -30.59 32.11 -1.61
C GLY A 17 -29.31 31.48 -2.19
N SER A 18 -28.29 32.29 -2.43
CA SER A 18 -27.05 31.82 -3.03
C SER A 18 -26.26 30.97 -2.02
N ARG A 19 -26.65 29.73 -1.85
CA ARG A 19 -25.80 28.79 -1.14
C ARG A 19 -24.56 28.60 -2.03
N SER A 20 -23.40 28.67 -1.44
CA SER A 20 -22.16 28.39 -2.16
C SER A 20 -22.26 27.02 -2.83
N MET A 21 -21.88 26.94 -4.09
CA MET A 21 -21.92 25.69 -4.86
C MET A 21 -21.17 24.56 -4.16
N PHE A 22 -20.14 24.87 -3.42
CA PHE A 22 -19.28 23.89 -2.74
C PHE A 22 -19.54 23.78 -1.23
N GLU A 23 -20.64 24.38 -0.72
CA GLU A 23 -20.99 24.35 0.73
C GLU A 23 -21.14 22.93 1.27
N HIS A 24 -21.56 21.98 0.41
CA HIS A 24 -21.73 20.58 0.77
C HIS A 24 -20.43 19.77 0.74
N VAL A 25 -19.32 20.34 0.23
CA VAL A 25 -18.03 19.63 0.15
C VAL A 25 -17.38 19.67 1.53
N GLN A 26 -17.24 18.50 2.12
CA GLN A 26 -16.65 18.36 3.45
C GLN A 26 -15.13 18.54 3.40
N ALA A 27 -14.59 19.09 4.47
CA ALA A 27 -13.14 19.21 4.59
C ALA A 27 -12.50 17.81 4.59
N TYR A 28 -11.43 17.64 3.82
CA TYR A 28 -10.65 16.41 3.84
C TYR A 28 -9.95 16.29 5.20
N PRO A 29 -10.17 15.21 5.94
CA PRO A 29 -9.57 15.07 7.28
C PRO A 29 -8.06 14.82 7.27
N GLY A 30 -7.46 14.68 6.09
CA GLY A 30 -6.06 14.35 5.95
C GLY A 30 -5.85 12.84 5.83
N ASP A 31 -4.75 12.46 5.20
CA ASP A 31 -4.33 11.05 5.16
C ASP A 31 -3.67 10.72 6.50
N PRO A 32 -4.14 9.71 7.24
CA PRO A 32 -3.61 9.42 8.58
C PRO A 32 -2.12 9.07 8.58
N ILE A 33 -1.60 8.45 7.51
CA ILE A 33 -0.18 8.08 7.41
C ILE A 33 0.67 9.29 7.01
N LEU A 34 0.23 10.03 5.99
CA LEU A 34 1.00 11.19 5.51
C LEU A 34 1.03 12.31 6.56
N SER A 35 -0.08 12.53 7.29
CA SER A 35 -0.12 13.53 8.37
C SER A 35 0.82 13.15 9.53
N LEU A 36 0.95 11.84 9.84
CA LEU A 36 1.95 11.39 10.82
C LEU A 36 3.38 11.71 10.38
N ASN A 37 3.66 11.56 9.09
CA ASN A 37 4.98 11.92 8.56
C ASN A 37 5.23 13.43 8.66
N GLU A 38 4.22 14.26 8.39
CA GLU A 38 4.32 15.72 8.58
C GLU A 38 4.58 16.07 10.04
N ASP A 39 3.87 15.43 10.96
CA ASP A 39 4.04 15.63 12.40
C ASP A 39 5.45 15.20 12.82
N PHE A 40 5.96 14.08 12.28
CA PHE A 40 7.34 13.66 12.50
C PHE A 40 8.33 14.75 12.07
N GLN A 41 8.13 15.34 10.88
CA GLN A 41 9.02 16.39 10.38
C GLN A 41 9.03 17.63 11.30
N LYS A 42 7.86 17.99 11.84
CA LYS A 42 7.70 19.18 12.71
C LYS A 42 8.20 18.96 14.14
N ASP A 43 8.38 17.71 14.59
CA ASP A 43 8.80 17.38 15.94
C ASP A 43 10.28 17.79 16.11
N PRO A 44 10.61 18.65 17.12
CA PRO A 44 11.97 19.14 17.30
C PRO A 44 12.91 18.16 18.02
N ARG A 45 12.40 17.02 18.50
CA ARG A 45 13.21 16.09 19.30
C ARG A 45 14.31 15.45 18.47
N VAL A 46 15.53 15.39 19.03
CA VAL A 46 16.65 14.67 18.42
C VAL A 46 16.55 13.18 18.75
N GLY A 47 17.11 12.34 17.92
CA GLY A 47 17.10 10.89 18.13
C GLY A 47 15.75 10.23 17.82
N LYS A 48 14.86 10.93 17.14
CA LYS A 48 13.58 10.37 16.67
C LYS A 48 13.81 9.45 15.46
N VAL A 49 12.98 8.43 15.32
CA VAL A 49 13.04 7.49 14.20
C VAL A 49 11.70 7.51 13.47
N ASN A 50 11.74 7.66 12.15
CA ASN A 50 10.53 7.66 11.32
C ASN A 50 10.11 6.23 11.01
N LEU A 51 8.93 5.85 11.50
CA LEU A 51 8.31 4.54 11.23
C LEU A 51 6.92 4.70 10.59
N THR A 52 6.66 5.87 9.99
CA THR A 52 5.31 6.21 9.49
C THR A 52 5.02 5.61 8.12
N ILE A 53 6.03 5.52 7.25
CA ILE A 53 5.84 5.13 5.85
C ILE A 53 6.77 3.94 5.52
N GLY A 54 6.28 3.01 4.71
CA GLY A 54 7.06 1.86 4.22
C GLY A 54 8.06 2.28 3.14
N ILE A 55 9.07 3.06 3.54
CA ILE A 55 10.18 3.52 2.70
C ILE A 55 11.47 2.94 3.29
N TYR A 56 12.34 2.44 2.42
CA TYR A 56 13.65 1.94 2.85
C TYR A 56 14.60 3.12 3.12
N PHE A 57 15.31 3.05 4.25
CA PHE A 57 16.36 4.00 4.62
C PHE A 57 17.66 3.24 4.85
N ASP A 58 18.77 3.81 4.36
CA ASP A 58 20.12 3.26 4.55
C ASP A 58 20.62 3.51 5.98
N GLU A 59 21.88 3.16 6.26
CA GLU A 59 22.49 3.34 7.58
C GLU A 59 22.61 4.82 7.98
N ALA A 60 22.68 5.71 7.00
CA ALA A 60 22.74 7.15 7.24
C ALA A 60 21.34 7.79 7.33
N GLY A 61 20.27 6.99 7.28
CA GLY A 61 18.89 7.47 7.33
C GLY A 61 18.43 8.14 6.05
N ARG A 62 19.00 7.78 4.91
CA ARG A 62 18.67 8.36 3.60
C ARG A 62 18.03 7.31 2.71
N ILE A 63 17.15 7.74 1.82
CA ILE A 63 16.64 6.88 0.75
C ILE A 63 17.81 6.68 -0.23
N PRO A 64 18.25 5.43 -0.48
CA PRO A 64 19.38 5.22 -1.40
C PRO A 64 19.00 5.48 -2.85
N VAL A 65 19.94 5.98 -3.61
CA VAL A 65 19.87 5.99 -5.07
C VAL A 65 20.66 4.78 -5.54
N MET A 66 19.97 3.78 -6.09
CA MET A 66 20.61 2.54 -6.51
C MET A 66 21.63 2.82 -7.63
N ALA A 67 22.80 2.20 -7.54
CA ALA A 67 23.88 2.41 -8.52
C ALA A 67 23.43 2.05 -9.92
N ALA A 68 22.70 0.93 -10.07
CA ALA A 68 22.18 0.52 -11.38
C ALA A 68 21.23 1.57 -11.97
N ALA A 69 20.35 2.15 -11.15
CA ALA A 69 19.42 3.21 -11.62
C ALA A 69 20.17 4.47 -12.02
N ARG A 70 21.16 4.89 -11.21
CA ARG A 70 21.99 6.07 -11.49
C ARG A 70 22.79 5.90 -12.79
N GLU A 71 23.36 4.70 -13.01
CA GLU A 71 24.12 4.43 -14.23
C GLU A 71 23.20 4.42 -15.47
N ALA A 72 22.02 3.82 -15.34
CA ALA A 72 21.01 3.84 -16.40
C ALA A 72 20.60 5.29 -16.74
N GLU A 73 20.36 6.11 -15.70
CA GLU A 73 19.99 7.52 -15.87
C GLU A 73 21.09 8.30 -16.57
N ALA A 74 22.34 8.08 -16.18
CA ALA A 74 23.51 8.73 -16.83
C ALA A 74 23.58 8.37 -18.32
N ALA A 75 23.36 7.09 -18.65
CA ALA A 75 23.34 6.65 -20.06
C ALA A 75 22.21 7.32 -20.85
N LEU A 76 21.02 7.44 -20.24
CA LEU A 76 19.87 8.12 -20.86
C LEU A 76 20.12 9.62 -21.05
N LEU A 77 20.88 10.26 -20.16
CA LEU A 77 21.27 11.68 -20.29
C LEU A 77 22.27 11.89 -21.43
N ALA A 78 23.13 10.92 -21.67
CA ALA A 78 24.11 10.99 -22.77
C ALA A 78 23.41 10.90 -24.15
N ASP A 79 22.21 10.35 -24.22
CA ASP A 79 21.43 10.20 -25.45
C ASP A 79 20.12 11.01 -25.35
N ILE A 80 20.24 12.30 -25.10
CA ILE A 80 19.06 13.18 -25.01
C ILE A 80 18.50 13.44 -26.40
N GLY A 81 17.23 13.06 -26.58
CA GLY A 81 16.48 13.33 -27.81
C GLY A 81 15.10 13.91 -27.50
N PRO A 82 14.27 14.08 -28.53
CA PRO A 82 12.90 14.55 -28.35
C PRO A 82 12.13 13.68 -27.36
N ARG A 83 11.19 14.27 -26.66
CA ARG A 83 10.36 13.57 -25.66
C ARG A 83 8.89 13.52 -26.10
N PRO A 84 8.58 12.71 -27.13
CA PRO A 84 7.19 12.57 -27.58
C PRO A 84 6.37 11.81 -26.54
N TYR A 85 5.04 11.89 -26.68
CA TYR A 85 4.15 11.06 -25.88
C TYR A 85 4.42 9.58 -26.14
N LEU A 86 4.45 8.79 -25.07
CA LEU A 86 4.46 7.33 -25.20
C LEU A 86 3.11 6.84 -25.75
N PRO A 87 3.06 5.63 -26.33
CA PRO A 87 1.79 4.97 -26.54
C PRO A 87 0.99 4.88 -25.22
N MET A 88 -0.31 4.85 -25.32
CA MET A 88 -1.19 4.75 -24.13
C MET A 88 -0.85 3.56 -23.25
N ALA A 89 -0.45 2.43 -23.86
CA ALA A 89 -0.04 1.24 -23.11
C ALA A 89 1.34 1.39 -22.43
N GLY A 90 2.10 2.42 -22.78
CA GLY A 90 3.45 2.65 -22.27
C GLY A 90 4.55 2.15 -23.19
N LEU A 91 5.78 2.27 -22.74
CA LEU A 91 6.98 1.91 -23.47
C LEU A 91 7.01 0.39 -23.76
N PRO A 92 7.07 -0.06 -25.04
CA PRO A 92 7.01 -1.51 -25.32
C PRO A 92 8.09 -2.33 -24.63
N ALA A 93 9.34 -1.89 -24.65
CA ALA A 93 10.45 -2.61 -24.00
C ALA A 93 10.21 -2.75 -22.48
N TYR A 94 9.70 -1.70 -21.84
CA TYR A 94 9.35 -1.72 -20.41
C TYR A 94 8.30 -2.79 -20.13
N ARG A 95 7.23 -2.82 -20.95
CA ARG A 95 6.11 -3.76 -20.75
C ARG A 95 6.57 -5.22 -20.89
N ASP A 96 7.44 -5.50 -21.84
CA ASP A 96 7.98 -6.85 -22.06
C ASP A 96 8.86 -7.28 -20.87
N LEU A 97 9.74 -6.38 -20.41
CA LEU A 97 10.63 -6.65 -19.27
C LEU A 97 9.84 -6.80 -17.95
N VAL A 98 8.76 -6.03 -17.79
CA VAL A 98 7.84 -6.19 -16.64
C VAL A 98 7.21 -7.59 -16.67
N GLN A 99 6.73 -8.05 -17.84
CA GLN A 99 6.17 -9.39 -17.95
C GLN A 99 7.21 -10.45 -17.59
N GLU A 100 8.44 -10.27 -18.05
CA GLU A 100 9.52 -11.21 -17.75
C GLU A 100 9.81 -11.27 -16.25
N LEU A 101 9.93 -10.12 -15.61
CA LEU A 101 10.23 -10.03 -14.18
C LEU A 101 9.11 -10.66 -13.33
N VAL A 102 7.87 -10.33 -13.66
CA VAL A 102 6.69 -10.74 -12.89
C VAL A 102 6.37 -12.23 -13.11
N PHE A 103 6.29 -12.64 -14.37
CA PHE A 103 5.80 -13.99 -14.71
C PHE A 103 6.95 -15.00 -14.98
N GLY A 104 8.17 -14.50 -15.12
CA GLY A 104 9.33 -15.35 -15.42
C GLY A 104 9.58 -15.49 -16.92
N ALA A 105 10.85 -15.61 -17.31
CA ALA A 105 11.24 -15.80 -18.71
C ALA A 105 10.62 -17.07 -19.31
N GLY A 106 10.46 -18.12 -18.49
CA GLY A 106 9.89 -19.42 -18.90
C GLY A 106 8.36 -19.50 -18.91
N SER A 107 7.64 -18.41 -18.65
CA SER A 107 6.18 -18.44 -18.52
C SER A 107 5.49 -18.89 -19.81
N ALA A 108 4.66 -19.93 -19.70
CA ALA A 108 3.85 -20.43 -20.81
C ALA A 108 2.82 -19.38 -21.25
N ALA A 109 2.23 -18.65 -20.30
CA ALA A 109 1.26 -17.59 -20.58
C ALA A 109 1.90 -16.46 -21.40
N ARG A 110 3.13 -16.08 -21.03
CA ARG A 110 3.89 -15.03 -21.74
C ARG A 110 4.22 -15.49 -23.18
N ARG A 111 4.77 -16.69 -23.34
CA ARG A 111 5.12 -17.25 -24.68
C ARG A 111 3.90 -17.37 -25.59
N ALA A 112 2.75 -17.68 -25.00
CA ALA A 112 1.49 -17.81 -25.75
C ALA A 112 0.79 -16.47 -26.02
N GLY A 113 1.38 -15.33 -25.61
CA GLY A 113 0.80 -14.00 -25.81
C GLY A 113 -0.47 -13.75 -24.99
N ARG A 114 -0.66 -14.49 -23.89
CA ARG A 114 -1.90 -14.44 -23.09
C ARG A 114 -1.90 -13.37 -22.00
N ILE A 115 -0.88 -12.51 -21.96
CA ILE A 115 -0.76 -11.48 -20.91
C ILE A 115 -0.83 -10.08 -21.53
N ALA A 116 -1.85 -9.33 -21.15
CA ALA A 116 -1.99 -7.91 -21.51
C ALA A 116 -1.31 -7.07 -20.43
N THR A 117 -0.27 -6.33 -20.77
CA THR A 117 0.47 -5.48 -19.80
C THR A 117 0.49 -4.04 -20.25
N VAL A 118 0.23 -3.12 -19.31
CA VAL A 118 0.33 -1.67 -19.52
C VAL A 118 1.23 -1.05 -18.44
N GLN A 119 1.94 0.01 -18.82
CA GLN A 119 2.70 0.86 -17.90
C GLN A 119 1.72 1.76 -17.14
N THR A 120 1.94 1.94 -15.85
CA THR A 120 1.03 2.72 -14.98
C THR A 120 1.78 3.70 -14.08
N LEU A 121 1.02 4.60 -13.44
CA LEU A 121 1.54 5.59 -12.48
C LEU A 121 1.80 4.91 -11.13
N GLY A 122 2.83 4.06 -11.10
CA GLY A 122 3.15 3.23 -9.94
C GLY A 122 2.08 2.18 -9.67
N GLY A 123 2.18 1.51 -8.53
CA GLY A 123 1.20 0.49 -8.10
C GLY A 123 -0.20 1.05 -7.91
N SER A 124 -0.32 2.25 -7.33
CA SER A 124 -1.64 2.88 -7.12
C SER A 124 -2.35 3.14 -8.46
N GLY A 125 -1.58 3.61 -9.47
CA GLY A 125 -2.12 3.77 -10.83
C GLY A 125 -2.55 2.44 -11.45
N ALA A 126 -1.78 1.37 -11.18
CA ALA A 126 -2.14 0.03 -11.64
C ALA A 126 -3.47 -0.44 -11.02
N LEU A 127 -3.58 -0.28 -9.69
CA LEU A 127 -4.82 -0.62 -8.97
C LEU A 127 -6.02 0.16 -9.52
N LYS A 128 -5.85 1.48 -9.73
CA LYS A 128 -6.95 2.33 -10.23
C LYS A 128 -7.37 1.95 -11.66
N VAL A 129 -6.40 1.78 -12.57
CA VAL A 129 -6.69 1.36 -13.94
C VAL A 129 -7.40 -0.01 -13.95
N GLY A 130 -6.89 -0.95 -13.13
CA GLY A 130 -7.50 -2.28 -13.00
C GLY A 130 -8.91 -2.23 -12.41
N ALA A 131 -9.12 -1.40 -11.38
CA ALA A 131 -10.43 -1.25 -10.75
C ALA A 131 -11.46 -0.67 -11.74
N ASP A 132 -11.10 0.40 -12.45
CA ASP A 132 -12.00 1.02 -13.46
C ASP A 132 -12.30 0.05 -14.60
N PHE A 133 -11.28 -0.68 -15.08
CA PHE A 133 -11.45 -1.70 -16.10
C PHE A 133 -12.44 -2.79 -15.62
N LEU A 134 -12.20 -3.33 -14.41
CA LEU A 134 -13.07 -4.38 -13.87
C LEU A 134 -14.49 -3.86 -13.64
N LYS A 135 -14.66 -2.64 -13.14
CA LYS A 135 -16.00 -2.07 -12.92
C LYS A 135 -16.79 -1.97 -14.24
N ARG A 136 -16.09 -1.62 -15.31
CA ARG A 136 -16.72 -1.50 -16.64
C ARG A 136 -17.21 -2.84 -17.16
N TYR A 137 -16.43 -3.92 -16.97
CA TYR A 137 -16.74 -5.23 -17.59
C TYR A 137 -17.39 -6.20 -16.60
N PHE A 138 -17.27 -5.95 -15.30
CA PHE A 138 -17.87 -6.77 -14.25
C PHE A 138 -18.61 -5.86 -13.25
N PRO A 139 -19.63 -5.11 -13.74
CA PRO A 139 -20.27 -4.06 -12.92
C PRO A 139 -20.97 -4.56 -11.66
N LYS A 140 -21.34 -5.85 -11.63
CA LYS A 140 -22.05 -6.48 -10.51
C LYS A 140 -21.11 -7.13 -9.50
N SER A 141 -19.82 -7.22 -9.83
CA SER A 141 -18.83 -7.82 -8.93
C SER A 141 -18.67 -7.00 -7.64
N GLU A 142 -18.37 -7.68 -6.56
CA GLU A 142 -17.97 -7.09 -5.30
C GLU A 142 -16.49 -7.37 -5.09
N VAL A 143 -15.81 -6.54 -4.31
CA VAL A 143 -14.38 -6.66 -4.04
C VAL A 143 -14.18 -7.08 -2.58
N TRP A 144 -13.31 -8.05 -2.37
CA TRP A 144 -12.98 -8.59 -1.06
C TRP A 144 -11.51 -8.38 -0.80
N VAL A 145 -11.18 -7.64 0.28
CA VAL A 145 -9.80 -7.34 0.67
C VAL A 145 -9.48 -8.03 2.00
N SER A 146 -8.21 -8.25 2.30
CA SER A 146 -7.81 -8.83 3.59
C SER A 146 -8.18 -7.92 4.76
N ASP A 147 -8.39 -8.52 5.92
CA ASP A 147 -8.59 -7.77 7.17
C ASP A 147 -7.39 -8.03 8.11
N PRO A 148 -6.49 -7.05 8.30
CA PRO A 148 -6.44 -5.73 7.66
C PRO A 148 -5.85 -5.77 6.23
N SER A 149 -5.93 -4.64 5.54
CA SER A 149 -5.29 -4.43 4.24
C SER A 149 -4.72 -3.01 4.19
N TRP A 150 -3.95 -2.68 3.15
CA TRP A 150 -3.54 -1.30 2.91
C TRP A 150 -4.81 -0.47 2.66
N GLU A 151 -5.02 0.54 3.49
CA GLU A 151 -6.27 1.30 3.50
C GLU A 151 -6.65 1.89 2.14
N ASN A 152 -5.65 2.23 1.31
CA ASN A 152 -5.92 2.79 0.00
C ASN A 152 -6.55 1.77 -0.98
N HIS A 153 -6.45 0.46 -0.69
CA HIS A 153 -7.18 -0.55 -1.49
C HIS A 153 -8.68 -0.25 -1.47
N ARG A 154 -9.24 -0.05 -0.27
CA ARG A 154 -10.66 0.27 -0.13
C ARG A 154 -11.01 1.56 -0.88
N THR A 155 -10.22 2.62 -0.67
CA THR A 155 -10.43 3.93 -1.31
C THR A 155 -10.45 3.82 -2.84
N ILE A 156 -9.51 3.05 -3.41
CA ILE A 156 -9.41 2.91 -4.87
C ILE A 156 -10.63 2.16 -5.44
N PHE A 157 -11.00 1.03 -4.82
CA PHE A 157 -12.09 0.22 -5.36
C PHE A 157 -13.46 0.87 -5.11
N GLU A 158 -13.69 1.48 -3.95
CA GLU A 158 -14.90 2.28 -3.69
C GLU A 158 -14.98 3.47 -4.64
N GLY A 159 -13.85 4.13 -4.89
CA GLY A 159 -13.74 5.23 -5.86
C GLY A 159 -13.97 4.80 -7.30
N ALA A 160 -13.90 3.52 -7.61
CA ALA A 160 -14.30 2.95 -8.90
C ALA A 160 -15.77 2.50 -8.91
N GLY A 161 -16.46 2.58 -7.75
CA GLY A 161 -17.87 2.25 -7.64
C GLY A 161 -18.17 0.83 -7.19
N PHE A 162 -17.19 0.12 -6.62
CA PHE A 162 -17.41 -1.23 -6.08
C PHE A 162 -17.87 -1.16 -4.62
N ALA A 163 -18.69 -2.15 -4.20
CA ALA A 163 -18.85 -2.50 -2.81
C ALA A 163 -17.58 -3.26 -2.38
N VAL A 164 -16.99 -2.87 -1.25
CA VAL A 164 -15.75 -3.46 -0.76
C VAL A 164 -15.99 -4.11 0.61
N HIS A 165 -15.70 -5.38 0.70
CA HIS A 165 -15.86 -6.23 1.89
C HIS A 165 -14.50 -6.74 2.34
N THR A 166 -14.45 -7.40 3.50
CA THR A 166 -13.22 -7.99 4.00
C THR A 166 -13.36 -9.49 4.19
N TYR A 167 -12.23 -10.19 4.04
CA TYR A 167 -12.11 -11.59 4.43
C TYR A 167 -11.11 -11.70 5.60
N PRO A 168 -11.30 -12.68 6.51
CA PRO A 168 -10.36 -12.89 7.61
C PRO A 168 -8.95 -13.16 7.09
N TYR A 169 -7.95 -12.50 7.68
CA TYR A 169 -6.56 -12.67 7.23
C TYR A 169 -5.60 -12.80 8.40
N TYR A 170 -5.58 -11.82 9.30
CA TYR A 170 -4.57 -11.73 10.34
C TYR A 170 -5.19 -11.91 11.70
N ASP A 171 -4.49 -12.63 12.59
CA ASP A 171 -4.89 -12.82 13.98
C ASP A 171 -3.90 -12.09 14.89
N ASP A 172 -4.34 -11.05 15.55
CA ASP A 172 -3.52 -10.27 16.48
C ASP A 172 -3.05 -11.11 17.68
N ALA A 173 -3.83 -12.10 18.09
CA ALA A 173 -3.49 -12.91 19.25
C ALA A 173 -2.28 -13.81 18.99
N SER A 174 -2.30 -14.52 17.87
CA SER A 174 -1.17 -15.39 17.48
C SER A 174 -0.08 -14.66 16.70
N GLY A 175 -0.43 -13.59 16.00
CA GLY A 175 0.46 -12.90 15.07
C GLY A 175 0.60 -13.62 13.74
N GLY A 176 -0.32 -14.54 13.45
CA GLY A 176 -0.31 -15.39 12.27
C GLY A 176 -1.49 -15.18 11.35
N LEU A 177 -1.67 -16.10 10.42
CA LEU A 177 -2.77 -16.09 9.45
C LEU A 177 -3.99 -16.84 9.99
N ARG A 178 -5.17 -16.33 9.68
CA ARG A 178 -6.44 -17.04 9.85
C ARG A 178 -6.76 -17.78 8.55
N PHE A 179 -5.83 -18.65 8.13
CA PHE A 179 -5.88 -19.21 6.77
C PHE A 179 -7.14 -20.04 6.51
N ASP A 180 -7.54 -20.88 7.46
CA ASP A 180 -8.73 -21.74 7.29
C ASP A 180 -10.00 -20.88 7.12
N GLU A 181 -10.11 -19.80 7.90
CA GLU A 181 -11.24 -18.88 7.81
C GLU A 181 -11.22 -18.08 6.51
N MET A 182 -10.02 -17.66 6.09
CA MET A 182 -9.81 -17.00 4.79
C MET A 182 -10.27 -17.93 3.66
N LEU A 183 -9.80 -19.16 3.65
CA LEU A 183 -10.09 -20.13 2.60
C LEU A 183 -11.59 -20.44 2.55
N ALA A 184 -12.23 -20.63 3.73
CA ALA A 184 -13.67 -20.87 3.82
C ALA A 184 -14.46 -19.66 3.30
N THR A 185 -14.05 -18.45 3.66
CA THR A 185 -14.73 -17.22 3.21
C THR A 185 -14.61 -17.08 1.70
N VAL A 186 -13.39 -17.19 1.17
CA VAL A 186 -13.14 -17.06 -0.29
C VAL A 186 -13.91 -18.15 -1.05
N GLY A 187 -13.92 -19.38 -0.52
CA GLY A 187 -14.65 -20.50 -1.13
C GLY A 187 -16.17 -20.31 -1.15
N GLY A 188 -16.70 -19.42 -0.31
CA GLY A 188 -18.13 -19.09 -0.27
C GLY A 188 -18.56 -17.96 -1.18
N LEU A 189 -17.62 -17.25 -1.82
CA LEU A 189 -17.94 -16.04 -2.60
C LEU A 189 -18.67 -16.38 -3.91
N PRO A 190 -19.57 -15.49 -4.36
CA PRO A 190 -20.19 -15.63 -5.68
C PRO A 190 -19.16 -15.58 -6.81
N ALA A 191 -19.40 -16.34 -7.87
CA ALA A 191 -18.56 -16.30 -9.07
C ALA A 191 -18.46 -14.87 -9.61
N GLY A 192 -17.28 -14.51 -10.08
CA GLY A 192 -16.99 -13.16 -10.56
C GLY A 192 -16.62 -12.15 -9.47
N SER A 193 -16.67 -12.55 -8.18
CA SER A 193 -16.15 -11.67 -7.11
C SER A 193 -14.66 -11.44 -7.31
N VAL A 194 -14.20 -10.22 -6.98
CA VAL A 194 -12.78 -9.85 -7.04
C VAL A 194 -12.17 -10.08 -5.66
N VAL A 195 -11.13 -10.89 -5.59
CA VAL A 195 -10.39 -11.14 -4.35
C VAL A 195 -9.04 -10.44 -4.47
N LEU A 196 -8.82 -9.41 -3.65
CA LEU A 196 -7.56 -8.67 -3.65
C LEU A 196 -6.59 -9.38 -2.70
N LEU A 197 -5.45 -9.73 -3.25
CA LEU A 197 -4.40 -10.52 -2.58
C LEU A 197 -3.07 -9.78 -2.66
N HIS A 198 -2.19 -9.99 -1.68
CA HIS A 198 -0.80 -9.53 -1.76
C HIS A 198 0.07 -10.72 -2.17
N ALA A 199 0.92 -10.54 -3.19
CA ALA A 199 1.83 -11.60 -3.63
C ALA A 199 2.89 -11.91 -2.58
N CYS A 200 3.37 -10.86 -1.90
CA CYS A 200 4.44 -10.94 -0.89
C CYS A 200 4.43 -9.68 -0.04
N CYS A 201 5.04 -9.75 1.14
CA CYS A 201 5.23 -8.62 2.05
C CYS A 201 3.92 -7.90 2.33
N HIS A 202 2.94 -8.64 2.80
CA HIS A 202 1.56 -8.17 3.03
C HIS A 202 1.56 -6.86 3.83
N ASN A 203 0.92 -5.84 3.29
CA ASN A 203 0.78 -4.55 3.95
C ASN A 203 -0.61 -4.45 4.60
N PRO A 204 -0.72 -4.31 5.95
CA PRO A 204 0.34 -3.84 6.87
C PRO A 204 1.01 -4.92 7.72
N THR A 205 0.66 -6.19 7.60
CA THR A 205 1.02 -7.20 8.61
C THR A 205 2.42 -7.78 8.45
N GLY A 206 2.93 -7.84 7.22
CA GLY A 206 4.17 -8.55 6.92
C GLY A 206 4.04 -10.07 6.99
N VAL A 207 2.83 -10.59 7.18
CA VAL A 207 2.55 -12.04 7.26
C VAL A 207 2.00 -12.48 5.91
N ASP A 208 2.72 -13.37 5.25
CA ASP A 208 2.40 -13.82 3.89
C ASP A 208 1.90 -15.27 3.90
N LEU A 209 1.10 -15.63 2.90
CA LEU A 209 0.77 -17.01 2.63
C LEU A 209 2.04 -17.76 2.19
N ASP A 210 2.25 -18.95 2.72
CA ASP A 210 3.32 -19.83 2.23
C ASP A 210 2.89 -20.55 0.94
N ARG A 211 3.83 -21.31 0.34
CA ARG A 211 3.55 -22.00 -0.92
C ARG A 211 2.39 -23.01 -0.79
N ALA A 212 2.33 -23.76 0.31
CA ALA A 212 1.26 -24.74 0.53
C ALA A 212 -0.11 -24.06 0.64
N GLN A 213 -0.15 -22.90 1.28
CA GLN A 213 -1.38 -22.11 1.39
C GLN A 213 -1.81 -21.54 0.02
N TRP A 214 -0.85 -21.07 -0.79
CA TRP A 214 -1.15 -20.65 -2.17
C TRP A 214 -1.68 -21.84 -2.99
N ASP A 215 -1.02 -23.01 -2.88
CA ASP A 215 -1.44 -24.22 -3.58
C ASP A 215 -2.84 -24.69 -3.18
N ALA A 216 -3.27 -24.39 -1.94
CA ALA A 216 -4.64 -24.68 -1.49
C ALA A 216 -5.64 -23.61 -1.96
N LEU A 217 -5.24 -22.35 -2.03
CA LEU A 217 -6.13 -21.23 -2.40
C LEU A 217 -6.40 -21.19 -3.93
N ILE A 218 -5.38 -21.46 -4.74
CA ILE A 218 -5.46 -21.33 -6.22
C ILE A 218 -6.58 -22.19 -6.81
N PRO A 219 -6.72 -23.47 -6.44
CA PRO A 219 -7.87 -24.26 -6.94
C PRO A 219 -9.22 -23.66 -6.57
N VAL A 220 -9.36 -23.13 -5.36
CA VAL A 220 -10.61 -22.49 -4.90
C VAL A 220 -10.93 -21.27 -5.78
N LEU A 221 -9.94 -20.41 -6.05
CA LEU A 221 -10.14 -19.25 -6.94
C LEU A 221 -10.61 -19.67 -8.32
N ARG A 222 -10.00 -20.72 -8.88
CA ARG A 222 -10.34 -21.24 -10.20
C ARG A 222 -11.74 -21.87 -10.22
N GLU A 223 -12.01 -22.78 -9.31
CA GLU A 223 -13.28 -23.55 -9.25
C GLU A 223 -14.48 -22.67 -8.97
N ARG A 224 -14.28 -21.63 -8.16
CA ARG A 224 -15.35 -20.66 -7.84
C ARG A 224 -15.52 -19.59 -8.92
N GLY A 225 -14.63 -19.54 -9.91
CA GLY A 225 -14.66 -18.52 -10.96
C GLY A 225 -14.42 -17.11 -10.44
N LEU A 226 -13.49 -16.98 -9.48
CA LEU A 226 -13.16 -15.69 -8.86
C LEU A 226 -12.06 -14.97 -9.65
N ILE A 227 -12.04 -13.65 -9.57
CA ILE A 227 -11.02 -12.81 -10.19
C ILE A 227 -9.96 -12.49 -9.12
N ALA A 228 -8.77 -13.06 -9.27
CA ALA A 228 -7.66 -12.76 -8.37
C ALA A 228 -7.05 -11.42 -8.77
N PHE A 229 -7.11 -10.41 -7.89
CA PHE A 229 -6.43 -9.12 -8.10
C PHE A 229 -5.22 -9.10 -7.16
N VAL A 230 -4.02 -9.18 -7.71
CA VAL A 230 -2.79 -9.37 -6.92
C VAL A 230 -1.99 -8.08 -6.89
N ASP A 231 -1.78 -7.52 -5.68
CA ASP A 231 -0.89 -6.38 -5.48
C ASP A 231 0.52 -6.90 -5.16
N MET A 232 1.49 -6.48 -5.97
CA MET A 232 2.89 -6.88 -5.82
C MET A 232 3.78 -5.63 -5.77
N ALA A 233 3.73 -4.90 -4.66
CA ALA A 233 4.47 -3.67 -4.47
C ALA A 233 5.90 -3.89 -3.95
N TYR A 234 6.22 -5.10 -3.47
CA TYR A 234 7.44 -5.38 -2.71
C TYR A 234 8.27 -6.54 -3.25
N GLN A 235 8.12 -6.91 -4.52
CA GLN A 235 8.88 -8.00 -5.12
C GLN A 235 10.39 -7.80 -4.90
N GLY A 236 11.04 -8.81 -4.31
CA GLY A 236 12.46 -8.81 -3.97
C GLY A 236 12.75 -8.48 -2.51
N PHE A 237 11.75 -8.05 -1.73
CA PHE A 237 11.94 -7.71 -0.31
C PHE A 237 11.50 -8.81 0.67
N GLY A 238 10.82 -9.83 0.18
CA GLY A 238 10.44 -10.99 1.00
C GLY A 238 11.58 -11.99 1.09
N ASP A 239 11.53 -12.98 0.23
CA ASP A 239 12.53 -14.06 0.19
C ASP A 239 13.37 -14.01 -1.10
N GLY A 240 13.02 -13.18 -2.08
CA GLY A 240 13.75 -13.02 -3.32
C GLY A 240 12.83 -12.71 -4.49
N LEU A 241 13.41 -12.30 -5.62
CA LEU A 241 12.61 -11.89 -6.79
C LEU A 241 11.71 -13.03 -7.30
N ASP A 242 12.23 -14.25 -7.34
CA ASP A 242 11.48 -15.39 -7.85
C ASP A 242 10.52 -15.98 -6.81
N ASP A 243 10.95 -16.07 -5.56
CA ASP A 243 10.09 -16.58 -4.48
C ASP A 243 8.89 -15.64 -4.24
N ASP A 244 9.12 -14.33 -4.30
CA ASP A 244 8.08 -13.33 -4.11
C ASP A 244 7.07 -13.31 -5.27
N ALA A 245 7.45 -13.83 -6.45
CA ALA A 245 6.59 -13.94 -7.62
C ALA A 245 5.86 -15.30 -7.69
N TYR A 246 6.10 -16.20 -6.76
CA TYR A 246 5.52 -17.56 -6.76
C TYR A 246 4.01 -17.53 -7.00
N ALA A 247 3.29 -16.75 -6.21
CA ALA A 247 1.83 -16.65 -6.26
C ALA A 247 1.32 -16.29 -7.66
N VAL A 248 1.92 -15.25 -8.24
CA VAL A 248 1.51 -14.74 -9.57
C VAL A 248 1.77 -15.78 -10.65
N ARG A 249 2.93 -16.45 -10.58
CA ARG A 249 3.31 -17.47 -11.57
C ARG A 249 2.41 -18.70 -11.44
N ALA A 250 2.13 -19.14 -10.22
CA ALA A 250 1.25 -20.28 -9.97
C ALA A 250 -0.20 -20.01 -10.43
N LEU A 251 -0.73 -18.81 -10.18
CA LEU A 251 -2.06 -18.39 -10.66
C LEU A 251 -2.11 -18.44 -12.20
N ALA A 252 -1.09 -17.89 -12.86
CA ALA A 252 -1.03 -17.85 -14.33
C ALA A 252 -0.95 -19.26 -14.93
N GLU A 253 -0.17 -20.16 -14.32
CA GLU A 253 -0.03 -21.55 -14.75
C GLU A 253 -1.31 -22.36 -14.52
N ALA A 254 -2.01 -22.09 -13.42
CA ALA A 254 -3.27 -22.76 -13.09
C ALA A 254 -4.45 -22.27 -13.95
N GLY A 255 -4.24 -21.23 -14.77
CA GLY A 255 -5.29 -20.67 -15.63
C GLY A 255 -6.33 -19.87 -14.87
N VAL A 256 -5.97 -19.33 -13.70
CA VAL A 256 -6.86 -18.45 -12.93
C VAL A 256 -6.88 -17.07 -13.60
N THR A 257 -8.05 -16.49 -13.79
CA THR A 257 -8.17 -15.09 -14.23
C THR A 257 -7.51 -14.21 -13.16
N CYS A 258 -6.38 -13.61 -13.51
CA CYS A 258 -5.70 -12.77 -12.54
C CYS A 258 -5.25 -11.44 -13.14
N VAL A 259 -5.37 -10.40 -12.31
CA VAL A 259 -4.95 -9.03 -12.58
C VAL A 259 -3.81 -8.74 -11.60
N VAL A 260 -2.66 -8.32 -12.10
CA VAL A 260 -1.47 -8.11 -11.26
C VAL A 260 -1.05 -6.64 -11.35
N ALA A 261 -1.06 -5.96 -10.20
CA ALA A 261 -0.54 -4.61 -10.06
C ALA A 261 0.87 -4.70 -9.47
N ASN A 262 1.89 -4.31 -10.23
CA ASN A 262 3.26 -4.28 -9.70
C ASN A 262 3.80 -2.86 -9.63
N SER A 263 4.80 -2.64 -8.78
CA SER A 263 5.38 -1.31 -8.53
C SER A 263 6.90 -1.39 -8.47
N PHE A 264 7.55 -0.37 -9.04
CA PHE A 264 9.00 -0.18 -8.95
C PHE A 264 9.37 0.93 -7.94
N SER A 265 8.40 1.41 -7.16
CA SER A 265 8.66 2.44 -6.13
C SER A 265 9.68 1.97 -5.10
N LYS A 266 9.55 0.72 -4.64
CA LYS A 266 10.39 0.20 -3.56
C LYS A 266 11.63 -0.51 -4.09
N ASN A 267 11.46 -1.52 -4.95
CA ASN A 267 12.57 -2.36 -5.38
C ASN A 267 13.56 -1.69 -6.35
N PHE A 268 13.21 -0.50 -6.84
CA PHE A 268 14.15 0.37 -7.58
C PHE A 268 14.47 1.67 -6.84
N SER A 269 13.91 1.88 -5.64
CA SER A 269 14.00 3.15 -4.91
C SER A 269 13.50 4.35 -5.74
N LEU A 270 12.63 4.14 -6.72
CA LEU A 270 12.10 5.17 -7.61
C LEU A 270 10.73 5.67 -7.16
N TYR A 271 10.60 5.99 -5.87
CA TYR A 271 9.33 6.38 -5.23
C TYR A 271 8.61 7.53 -5.96
N GLY A 272 9.38 8.53 -6.37
CA GLY A 272 8.87 9.75 -7.02
C GLY A 272 8.64 9.60 -8.52
N GLU A 273 9.20 8.58 -9.17
CA GLU A 273 9.13 8.41 -10.62
C GLU A 273 7.81 7.80 -11.10
N ARG A 274 7.02 7.28 -10.18
CA ARG A 274 5.70 6.72 -10.45
C ARG A 274 5.73 5.63 -11.52
N CYS A 275 6.59 4.61 -11.34
CA CYS A 275 6.74 3.48 -12.26
C CYS A 275 6.03 2.23 -11.71
N GLY A 276 5.18 1.63 -12.52
CA GLY A 276 4.48 0.40 -12.20
C GLY A 276 3.91 -0.23 -13.45
N GLY A 277 3.23 -1.35 -13.27
CA GLY A 277 2.59 -2.06 -14.35
C GLY A 277 1.30 -2.73 -13.90
N LEU A 278 0.38 -2.85 -14.83
CA LEU A 278 -0.82 -3.67 -14.66
C LEU A 278 -0.78 -4.75 -15.73
N SER A 279 -0.86 -6.00 -15.29
CA SER A 279 -0.91 -7.16 -16.19
C SER A 279 -2.19 -7.94 -15.96
N VAL A 280 -2.84 -8.38 -17.05
CA VAL A 280 -4.02 -9.24 -16.98
C VAL A 280 -3.70 -10.53 -17.71
N VAL A 281 -3.82 -11.66 -17.02
CA VAL A 281 -3.64 -12.99 -17.59
C VAL A 281 -4.99 -13.45 -18.17
N CYS A 282 -4.99 -13.79 -19.45
CA CYS A 282 -6.16 -14.18 -20.21
C CYS A 282 -6.07 -15.63 -20.66
N GLU A 283 -7.18 -16.19 -21.10
CA GLU A 283 -7.24 -17.58 -21.60
C GLU A 283 -6.57 -17.71 -22.96
N THR A 284 -6.69 -16.69 -23.81
CA THR A 284 -6.14 -16.70 -25.19
C THR A 284 -5.41 -15.39 -25.50
N ALA A 285 -4.55 -15.43 -26.50
CA ALA A 285 -3.87 -14.23 -27.01
C ALA A 285 -4.87 -13.22 -27.61
N GLU A 286 -5.94 -13.69 -28.21
CA GLU A 286 -7.00 -12.84 -28.76
C GLU A 286 -7.68 -12.04 -27.64
N GLN A 287 -8.04 -12.71 -26.53
CA GLN A 287 -8.59 -12.03 -25.35
C GLN A 287 -7.61 -11.01 -24.80
N ALA A 288 -6.32 -11.38 -24.72
CA ALA A 288 -5.28 -10.45 -24.21
C ALA A 288 -5.20 -9.20 -25.11
N GLY A 289 -5.34 -9.36 -26.41
CA GLY A 289 -5.40 -8.22 -27.34
C GLY A 289 -6.57 -7.31 -27.08
N CYS A 290 -7.76 -7.89 -26.87
CA CYS A 290 -8.97 -7.11 -26.53
C CYS A 290 -8.83 -6.40 -25.19
N VAL A 291 -8.33 -7.11 -24.17
CA VAL A 291 -8.10 -6.56 -22.84
C VAL A 291 -7.10 -5.39 -22.93
N LEU A 292 -5.99 -5.58 -23.65
CA LEU A 292 -4.98 -4.53 -23.83
C LEU A 292 -5.63 -3.28 -24.45
N GLY A 293 -6.46 -3.44 -25.48
CA GLY A 293 -7.17 -2.32 -26.09
C GLY A 293 -8.06 -1.57 -25.08
N GLN A 294 -8.77 -2.30 -24.24
CA GLN A 294 -9.67 -1.67 -23.26
C GLN A 294 -8.89 -1.03 -22.07
N LEU A 295 -7.78 -1.63 -21.69
CA LEU A 295 -6.89 -1.00 -20.67
C LEU A 295 -6.33 0.33 -21.21
N THR A 296 -5.92 0.37 -22.49
CA THR A 296 -5.45 1.63 -23.10
C THR A 296 -6.56 2.68 -23.16
N SER A 297 -7.80 2.26 -23.45
CA SER A 297 -8.97 3.16 -23.41
C SER A 297 -9.19 3.72 -22.01
N THR A 298 -9.06 2.88 -20.98
CA THR A 298 -9.18 3.30 -19.58
C THR A 298 -8.07 4.31 -19.23
N ILE A 299 -6.82 4.01 -19.59
CA ILE A 299 -5.66 4.91 -19.39
C ILE A 299 -5.91 6.25 -20.07
N ARG A 300 -6.41 6.21 -21.33
CA ARG A 300 -6.70 7.45 -22.10
C ARG A 300 -7.63 8.38 -21.33
N ALA A 301 -8.61 7.80 -20.63
CA ALA A 301 -9.60 8.57 -19.86
C ALA A 301 -9.03 9.12 -18.54
N ILE A 302 -8.02 8.46 -17.95
CA ILE A 302 -7.49 8.83 -16.62
C ILE A 302 -6.33 9.82 -16.75
N TYR A 303 -5.28 9.46 -17.53
CA TYR A 303 -4.06 10.29 -17.63
C TYR A 303 -3.46 10.33 -19.04
N SER A 304 -4.19 9.86 -20.03
CA SER A 304 -3.84 9.88 -21.46
C SER A 304 -2.71 8.91 -21.84
N ASN A 305 -1.52 9.07 -21.27
CA ASN A 305 -0.37 8.19 -21.47
C ASN A 305 0.59 8.34 -20.28
N PRO A 306 1.39 7.31 -19.99
CA PRO A 306 2.27 7.36 -18.82
C PRO A 306 3.54 8.18 -19.08
N PRO A 307 4.25 8.58 -18.00
CA PRO A 307 5.51 9.33 -18.13
C PRO A 307 6.64 8.44 -18.64
N THR A 308 7.64 9.06 -19.23
CA THR A 308 8.71 8.37 -19.95
C THR A 308 9.92 8.05 -19.07
N HIS A 309 10.33 8.99 -18.20
CA HIS A 309 11.67 8.98 -17.59
C HIS A 309 11.93 7.72 -16.76
N GLY A 310 11.16 7.50 -15.72
CA GLY A 310 11.36 6.35 -14.83
C GLY A 310 11.21 5.01 -15.56
N ALA A 311 10.29 4.92 -16.52
CA ALA A 311 10.12 3.69 -17.31
C ALA A 311 11.36 3.37 -18.15
N ARG A 312 12.04 4.41 -18.69
CA ARG A 312 13.28 4.22 -19.44
C ARG A 312 14.40 3.73 -18.51
N ILE A 313 14.49 4.27 -17.30
CA ILE A 313 15.47 3.81 -16.29
C ILE A 313 15.25 2.32 -16.00
N VAL A 314 14.00 1.93 -15.66
CA VAL A 314 13.66 0.54 -15.35
C VAL A 314 13.97 -0.36 -16.55
N ALA A 315 13.57 0.05 -17.77
CA ALA A 315 13.81 -0.73 -18.99
C ALA A 315 15.31 -0.90 -19.26
N GLN A 316 16.09 0.17 -19.04
CA GLN A 316 17.55 0.15 -19.23
C GLN A 316 18.21 -0.82 -18.24
N VAL A 317 17.81 -0.75 -16.97
CA VAL A 317 18.35 -1.64 -15.93
C VAL A 317 17.99 -3.12 -16.23
N LEU A 318 16.71 -3.39 -16.44
CA LEU A 318 16.25 -4.78 -16.64
C LEU A 318 16.74 -5.36 -17.96
N GLY A 319 16.92 -4.52 -18.99
CA GLY A 319 17.34 -4.94 -20.33
C GLY A 319 18.86 -5.05 -20.52
N THR A 320 19.66 -4.58 -19.55
CA THR A 320 21.11 -4.62 -19.61
C THR A 320 21.64 -5.62 -18.58
N PRO A 321 22.18 -6.78 -18.98
CA PRO A 321 22.54 -7.83 -18.01
C PRO A 321 23.41 -7.36 -16.84
N ALA A 322 24.41 -6.52 -17.09
CA ALA A 322 25.29 -6.02 -16.03
C ALA A 322 24.55 -5.12 -15.03
N LEU A 323 23.66 -4.25 -15.54
CA LEU A 323 22.86 -3.36 -14.67
C LEU A 323 21.83 -4.17 -13.88
N ARG A 324 21.22 -5.16 -14.53
CA ARG A 324 20.26 -6.06 -13.87
C ARG A 324 20.94 -6.81 -12.71
N GLN A 325 22.13 -7.37 -12.96
CA GLN A 325 22.89 -8.06 -11.91
C GLN A 325 23.24 -7.11 -10.76
N SER A 326 23.68 -5.90 -11.06
CA SER A 326 23.98 -4.87 -10.05
C SER A 326 22.73 -4.54 -9.22
N TRP A 327 21.59 -4.31 -9.88
CA TRP A 327 20.31 -4.03 -9.24
C TRP A 327 19.86 -5.18 -8.33
N GLU A 328 19.98 -6.43 -8.81
CA GLU A 328 19.59 -7.61 -8.02
C GLU A 328 20.46 -7.74 -6.77
N ALA A 329 21.77 -7.47 -6.88
CA ALA A 329 22.69 -7.50 -5.75
C ALA A 329 22.36 -6.40 -4.71
N GLU A 330 22.09 -5.18 -5.18
CA GLU A 330 21.71 -4.05 -4.29
C GLU A 330 20.39 -4.36 -3.57
N LEU A 331 19.39 -4.86 -4.28
CA LEU A 331 18.10 -5.23 -3.72
C LEU A 331 18.25 -6.34 -2.68
N GLY A 332 19.12 -7.32 -2.97
CA GLY A 332 19.46 -8.39 -2.04
C GLY A 332 20.05 -7.82 -0.73
N ALA A 333 21.01 -6.91 -0.87
CA ALA A 333 21.62 -6.24 0.30
C ALA A 333 20.58 -5.46 1.12
N MET A 334 19.65 -4.79 0.45
CA MET A 334 18.56 -4.07 1.14
C MET A 334 17.67 -5.05 1.93
N ARG A 335 17.30 -6.18 1.33
CA ARG A 335 16.51 -7.23 1.99
C ARG A 335 17.25 -7.79 3.21
N GLU A 336 18.53 -8.14 3.06
CA GLU A 336 19.36 -8.66 4.14
C GLU A 336 19.45 -7.66 5.31
N ARG A 337 19.60 -6.38 4.98
CA ARG A 337 19.66 -5.34 6.01
C ARG A 337 18.33 -5.23 6.77
N ILE A 338 17.19 -5.30 6.08
CA ILE A 338 15.86 -5.30 6.75
C ILE A 338 15.78 -6.49 7.72
N GLN A 339 16.20 -7.68 7.27
CA GLN A 339 16.20 -8.88 8.11
C GLN A 339 17.15 -8.71 9.32
N ALA A 340 18.32 -8.11 9.11
CA ALA A 340 19.27 -7.83 10.21
C ALA A 340 18.66 -6.85 11.22
N MET A 341 17.97 -5.80 10.76
CA MET A 341 17.29 -4.87 11.66
C MET A 341 16.17 -5.56 12.44
N ARG A 342 15.42 -6.46 11.81
CA ARG A 342 14.39 -7.24 12.50
C ARG A 342 15.00 -8.14 13.59
N ARG A 343 16.15 -8.79 13.30
CA ARG A 343 16.90 -9.57 14.31
C ARG A 343 17.39 -8.68 15.46
N ALA A 344 17.93 -7.52 15.13
CA ALA A 344 18.42 -6.57 16.15
C ALA A 344 17.27 -6.10 17.07
N ILE A 345 16.07 -5.85 16.52
CA ILE A 345 14.89 -5.50 17.32
C ILE A 345 14.50 -6.67 18.21
N HIS A 346 14.42 -7.87 17.66
CA HIS A 346 14.11 -9.10 18.39
C HIS A 346 15.07 -9.27 19.59
N ASP A 347 16.36 -9.20 19.33
CA ASP A 347 17.40 -9.43 20.35
C ASP A 347 17.40 -8.30 21.41
N GLY A 348 17.22 -7.05 20.98
CA GLY A 348 17.18 -5.90 21.88
C GLY A 348 15.95 -5.87 22.81
N LEU A 349 14.87 -6.56 22.41
CA LEU A 349 13.64 -6.65 23.20
C LEU A 349 13.57 -7.97 24.00
N ALA A 350 14.52 -8.88 23.82
CA ALA A 350 14.54 -10.16 24.54
C ALA A 350 14.53 -9.93 26.06
N GLY A 351 13.68 -10.66 26.77
CA GLY A 351 13.51 -10.50 28.21
C GLY A 351 12.65 -9.29 28.63
N ARG A 352 12.22 -8.44 27.65
CA ARG A 352 11.40 -7.26 27.94
C ARG A 352 9.98 -7.39 27.37
N VAL A 353 9.80 -8.31 26.46
CA VAL A 353 8.53 -8.54 25.74
C VAL A 353 8.29 -10.06 25.68
N GLU A 354 7.02 -10.45 25.64
CA GLU A 354 6.63 -11.85 25.54
C GLU A 354 7.31 -12.53 24.34
N PRO A 355 7.86 -13.75 24.51
CA PRO A 355 8.59 -14.43 23.42
C PRO A 355 7.79 -14.57 22.12
N ARG A 356 6.48 -14.88 22.22
CA ARG A 356 5.64 -15.01 21.02
C ARG A 356 5.51 -13.69 20.23
N MET A 357 5.55 -12.56 20.93
CA MET A 357 5.53 -11.23 20.26
C MET A 357 6.86 -10.95 19.56
N LEU A 358 7.96 -11.41 20.17
CA LEU A 358 9.27 -11.26 19.58
C LEU A 358 9.40 -12.06 18.28
N GLN A 359 8.85 -13.28 18.26
CA GLN A 359 8.93 -14.16 17.10
C GLN A 359 8.33 -13.51 15.84
N ARG A 360 7.34 -12.62 16.00
CA ARG A 360 6.73 -11.89 14.88
C ARG A 360 7.77 -11.10 14.09
N TYR A 361 8.75 -10.48 14.77
CA TYR A 361 9.79 -9.71 14.07
C TYR A 361 10.60 -10.58 13.12
N LEU A 362 10.78 -11.84 13.44
CA LEU A 362 11.57 -12.78 12.63
C LEU A 362 10.75 -13.42 11.51
N SER A 363 9.44 -13.64 11.73
CA SER A 363 8.59 -14.32 10.76
C SER A 363 8.01 -13.39 9.69
N GLN A 364 7.85 -12.10 10.01
CA GLN A 364 7.26 -11.12 9.07
C GLN A 364 8.24 -10.74 7.97
N ARG A 365 7.70 -10.44 6.79
CA ARG A 365 8.46 -10.11 5.58
C ARG A 365 8.30 -8.65 5.19
N GLY A 366 9.28 -8.14 4.52
CA GLY A 366 9.25 -6.80 3.91
C GLY A 366 9.39 -5.65 4.90
N MET A 367 9.03 -4.50 4.46
CA MET A 367 9.12 -3.24 5.23
C MET A 367 7.92 -3.00 6.13
N UNK A 368 6.96 -3.64 5.94
CA UNK A 368 5.82 -3.45 6.74
C UNK A 368 6.19 -3.93 8.08
N UNK A 369 6.20 -3.17 8.76
CA UNK A 369 6.49 -3.50 10.10
C UNK A 369 5.18 -3.53 10.79
N UNK A 370 4.91 -4.43 11.13
CA UNK A 370 3.80 -4.45 11.97
C UNK A 370 3.90 -3.34 12.89
N UNK A 371 3.75 -2.48 12.40
CA UNK A 371 3.77 -1.23 13.06
C UNK A 371 2.86 -1.24 14.25
N UNK A 372 1.97 -1.90 14.11
CA UNK A 372 1.06 -2.07 15.18
C UNK A 372 1.66 -2.81 16.32
N UNK A 373 2.35 -3.65 16.04
CA UNK A 373 3.00 -4.41 17.05
C UNK A 373 4.11 -3.63 17.74
N UNK A 374 4.62 -2.96 17.07
CA UNK A 374 5.66 -2.12 17.56
C UNK A 374 5.08 -1.01 18.40
N UNK A 375 4.10 -0.61 17.95
CA UNK A 375 3.43 0.41 18.69
C UNK A 375 2.90 -0.10 19.99
N UNK A 376 2.52 -1.16 19.90
CA UNK A 376 2.05 -1.76 21.08
C UNK A 376 3.16 -2.08 22.02
N UNK A 377 4.05 -2.49 21.53
CA UNK A 377 5.17 -2.82 22.34
C UNK A 377 5.88 -1.58 22.84
N UNK A 378 5.86 -0.73 22.06
CA UNK A 378 6.47 0.51 22.45
C UNK A 378 5.55 1.22 23.42
N UNK A 379 4.43 1.10 23.14
CA UNK A 379 3.47 1.60 24.01
C UNK A 379 3.49 0.92 25.32
N UNK A 380 3.66 -0.24 25.19
CA UNK A 380 3.77 -0.98 26.37
C UNK A 380 5.01 -0.65 27.12
N UNK A 381 5.88 -0.50 26.46
CA UNK A 381 7.11 -0.12 27.05
C UNK A 381 7.07 1.30 27.54
N UNK A 382 6.45 1.96 26.80
CA UNK A 382 6.28 3.31 27.18
C UNK A 382 5.29 3.42 28.32
N UNK A 383 4.45 2.68 28.19
CA UNK A 383 3.50 2.60 29.23
C UNK A 383 4.11 2.10 30.46
N UNK A 384 4.83 1.25 30.27
CA UNK A 384 5.49 0.71 31.39
C UNK A 384 6.47 1.70 31.97
N UNK A 385 6.98 2.33 31.15
CA UNK A 385 7.88 3.34 31.54
C UNK A 385 7.13 4.52 32.10
N UNK A 386 6.14 4.71 31.51
CA UNK A 386 5.31 5.73 31.97
C UNK A 386 4.67 5.39 33.25
N UNK A 387 4.40 4.28 33.30
CA UNK A 387 3.84 3.78 34.49
C UNK A 387 4.83 3.82 35.58
N UNK A 388 5.84 3.54 35.22
CA UNK A 388 6.88 3.61 36.17
C UNK A 388 7.23 5.04 36.53
N UNK A 389 7.09 5.74 35.58
CA UNK A 389 7.33 7.11 35.78
C UNK A 389 6.15 7.75 36.49
N UNK A 390 5.13 7.32 36.14
CA UNK A 390 3.96 7.73 36.78
C UNK A 390 3.91 7.29 38.16
N UNK A 391 4.33 6.24 38.28
CA UNK A 391 4.37 5.76 39.61
C UNK A 391 5.38 6.52 40.41
N UNK A 392 6.26 6.83 39.83
CA UNK A 392 7.24 7.62 40.45
C UNK A 392 6.77 9.05 40.63
N UNK A 393 6.06 9.37 39.69
CA UNK A 393 5.53 10.67 39.77
C UNK A 393 4.37 10.73 40.73
N UNK A 394 3.74 9.77 40.73
CA UNK A 394 2.67 9.64 41.63
C UNK A 394 3.17 9.59 43.02
N UNK A 395 4.14 9.05 43.10
CA UNK A 395 4.71 9.00 44.38
C UNK A 395 5.28 10.33 44.77
N UNK A 396 5.64 10.92 43.86
CA UNK A 396 6.14 12.22 44.06
C UNK A 396 5.01 13.20 44.25
N UNK A 397 4.04 12.98 43.52
CA UNK A 397 2.91 13.81 43.63
C UNK A 397 2.16 13.59 44.91
N UNK A 398 2.17 12.55 45.23
CA UNK A 398 1.54 12.23 46.47
C UNK A 398 2.28 12.89 47.61
N UNK A 399 3.32 12.99 47.42
CA UNK A 399 4.07 13.67 48.41
C UNK A 399 3.89 15.16 48.33
N UNK A 400 3.63 15.52 47.21
CA UNK A 400 3.42 16.91 47.02
C UNK A 400 1.99 17.31 47.34
N UNK A 401 1.14 16.54 47.11
CA UNK A 401 -0.22 16.81 47.37
C UNK A 401 -0.55 16.90 48.78
N UNK A 402 0.15 16.34 49.39
CA UNK A 402 -0.09 16.45 50.79
C UNK A 402 0.28 17.81 51.32
N UNK A 403 0.93 18.39 50.59
CA UNK A 403 1.29 19.68 51.07
C UNK A 403 0.34 20.73 50.59
N UNK A 404 -0.34 20.58 49.69
CA UNK A 404 -0.99 21.75 49.24
C UNK A 404 -2.51 21.63 49.30
N UNK A 405 -2.98 21.37 50.14
CA UNK A 405 -4.40 21.42 50.24
C UNK A 405 -4.90 22.71 50.68
N UNK A 406 -5.14 23.41 49.98
CA UNK A 406 -6.01 24.42 50.27
C UNK A 406 -6.15 25.45 49.26
N CYS A 407 -6.95 25.45 48.22
CA CYS A 407 -7.71 26.63 47.70
C CYS A 407 -8.69 26.25 46.63
N SER A 408 -9.79 26.81 46.78
CA SER A 408 -11.14 26.71 46.17
C SER A 408 -11.22 26.71 44.64
N PRO A 409 -12.41 26.29 44.10
CA PRO A 409 -12.55 25.83 42.71
C PRO A 409 -13.02 26.90 41.72
N THR A 410 -12.50 26.81 40.53
CA THR A 410 -13.13 27.41 39.35
C THR A 410 -13.24 26.33 38.27
N PRO A 411 -14.28 26.38 37.47
CA PRO A 411 -14.62 25.23 36.63
C PRO A 411 -13.74 25.08 35.42
N ALA A 412 -13.32 23.84 35.23
CA ALA A 412 -12.45 23.44 34.18
C ALA A 412 -13.21 22.90 33.00
N TRP A 413 -13.24 23.64 31.91
CA TRP A 413 -13.20 23.04 30.60
C TRP A 413 -12.67 24.05 29.61
N ALA A 414 -11.46 23.93 29.27
CA ALA A 414 -10.79 24.38 28.07
C ALA A 414 -9.32 24.05 28.16
N ARG A 415 -8.89 23.30 27.20
CA ARG A 415 -7.49 23.02 26.86
C ARG A 415 -6.88 21.79 27.51
N SER A 416 -7.09 20.67 26.87
CA SER A 416 -6.16 19.56 27.00
C SER A 416 -4.99 19.81 26.03
N ARG A 417 -3.94 20.40 26.55
CA ARG A 417 -2.65 20.32 25.87
C ARG A 417 -1.95 19.06 26.41
N SER A 418 -1.69 18.13 25.53
CA SER A 418 -0.90 16.96 25.85
C SER A 418 0.47 17.36 26.33
N ARG A 419 0.80 17.04 27.58
CA ARG A 419 2.14 17.24 28.12
C ARG A 419 3.09 16.22 27.49
N PRO A 420 4.30 16.62 27.08
CA PRO A 420 5.27 15.68 26.54
C PRO A 420 5.81 14.76 27.62
N CYS A 421 5.90 13.50 27.28
CA CYS A 421 6.53 12.48 28.13
C CYS A 421 8.05 12.69 28.08
N GLY A 422 8.66 12.81 29.25
CA GLY A 422 10.10 13.10 29.34
C GLY A 422 10.98 11.93 28.93
N ALA A 423 12.01 12.31 28.27
CA ALA A 423 13.26 11.62 27.98
C ALA A 423 13.27 10.09 27.94
N THR A 424 12.95 9.57 26.81
CA THR A 424 13.53 8.36 26.18
C THR A 424 12.97 8.32 24.76
N ARG A 425 13.80 7.99 23.81
CA ARG A 425 13.55 7.99 22.35
C ARG A 425 12.06 7.85 22.01
N ALA A 426 11.44 8.97 21.65
CA ALA A 426 10.00 9.00 21.39
C ALA A 426 9.68 8.51 19.99
N CYS A 427 8.89 7.45 19.94
CA CYS A 427 8.25 7.00 18.70
C CYS A 427 6.94 7.78 18.56
N ILE A 428 6.82 8.63 17.55
CA ILE A 428 5.64 9.47 17.34
C ILE A 428 4.43 8.65 16.88
N CYS A 429 4.67 7.42 16.38
CA CYS A 429 3.59 6.55 15.92
C CYS A 429 2.61 6.08 17.00
N CYS A 430 2.99 6.18 18.28
CA CYS A 430 2.21 5.54 19.34
C CYS A 430 0.91 6.23 19.75
N ALA A 431 0.77 7.55 19.46
CA ALA A 431 -0.35 8.30 20.03
C ALA A 431 -1.62 8.35 19.18
N ARG A 432 -1.50 8.15 17.88
CA ARG A 432 -2.67 8.28 16.98
C ARG A 432 -3.13 6.97 16.34
N ALA A 433 -2.26 5.97 16.26
CA ALA A 433 -2.65 4.67 15.70
C ALA A 433 -3.71 3.95 16.57
N ALA A 434 -3.71 4.21 17.88
CA ALA A 434 -4.69 3.61 18.79
C ALA A 434 -6.10 4.21 18.65
N CYS A 435 -6.24 5.41 18.08
CA CYS A 435 -7.55 6.03 17.91
C CYS A 435 -8.20 5.69 16.56
N ALA A 436 -7.42 5.34 15.55
CA ALA A 436 -7.95 5.04 14.22
C ALA A 436 -8.58 3.64 14.13
N TRP A 437 -8.34 2.77 15.14
CA TRP A 437 -8.85 1.40 15.16
C TRP A 437 -10.19 1.23 15.89
N ARG A 438 -10.80 2.31 16.40
CA ARG A 438 -12.06 2.25 17.14
C ARG A 438 -13.21 3.04 16.49
N ALA A 439 -13.10 3.43 15.21
CA ALA A 439 -14.20 4.11 14.50
C ALA A 439 -14.68 3.30 13.31
#